data_74f9bac583fd46751039f74a0b39c9b5
#
_entry.id   74f9bac583fd46751039f74a0b39c9b5
#
_cell.length_a   1.000
_cell.length_b   1.000
_cell.length_c   1.000
_cell.angle_alpha   90.00
_cell.angle_beta   90.00
_cell.angle_gamma   90.00
#
_symmetry.space_group_name_H-M   'P 1'
#
loop_
_entity.id
_entity.type
_entity.pdbx_description
1 polymer ?
#
loop_
_entity_poly.entity_id
_entity_poly.type
_entity_poly.pdbx_seq_one_letter_code
_entity_poly.pdbx_strand_id
1 'polypeptide(L)'
;MLTHDTYVAPTTDDRRLWDLWLSGVHQPAMVAAENAGVFSALAEAPGTAAEVAARLGFDERATRITLRLLSALRLLLVREGRYHLSEEARIYLVKGSPWYWVPMASVGVSEWHRVRLLQKLRQRGSDHVSGPEGTPLVSTEGRSADEWAAGNVSPQRAREVATRMHAHSLAPAVAVARHYDFRGITRLLDVGGGSGCFVVAAAQAYAHLRCTLLELPAMCEVASGYIAAGSVADRVDTCAVDMFRQPWPRGYDAIFFSNVWHDWNVRTCQWLAARAFDALPPGGRILLHEMLLDDDGAGSVTAASFSMMMLLATQGQQFTLRELKDILEEAGFARVEVMTTHPHYSVVSAFKP
;
A
#
# COMPACT_ATOMS: atom_id res chain seq x y z
N MET A 1 -17.18 6.60 20.27
CA MET A 1 -17.33 5.15 20.11
C MET A 1 -18.62 4.94 19.31
N LEU A 2 -18.54 4.62 18.04
CA LEU A 2 -19.71 4.38 17.19
C LEU A 2 -20.17 2.95 17.46
N THR A 3 -21.25 2.80 18.21
CA THR A 3 -21.93 1.52 18.43
C THR A 3 -22.88 1.28 17.27
N HIS A 4 -22.38 0.76 16.15
CA HIS A 4 -23.24 0.30 15.08
C HIS A 4 -23.15 -1.23 14.99
N ASP A 5 -24.23 -1.90 15.35
CA ASP A 5 -24.37 -3.36 15.23
C ASP A 5 -24.21 -3.86 13.79
N THR A 6 -24.34 -2.96 12.80
CA THR A 6 -24.20 -3.27 11.37
C THR A 6 -23.54 -2.11 10.64
N TYR A 7 -22.53 -2.40 9.83
CA TYR A 7 -21.90 -1.42 8.97
C TYR A 7 -22.83 -1.04 7.82
N VAL A 8 -23.29 0.19 7.83
CA VAL A 8 -24.10 0.76 6.76
C VAL A 8 -23.19 1.62 5.88
N ALA A 9 -23.29 1.44 4.54
CA ALA A 9 -22.51 2.27 3.63
C ALA A 9 -22.92 3.73 3.78
N PRO A 10 -21.95 4.64 3.80
CA PRO A 10 -22.22 6.07 3.81
C PRO A 10 -22.96 6.47 2.51
N THR A 11 -23.73 7.54 2.58
CA THR A 11 -24.48 8.10 1.43
C THR A 11 -23.57 8.84 0.43
N THR A 12 -22.35 9.15 0.82
CA THR A 12 -21.30 9.80 0.00
C THR A 12 -19.99 9.04 0.14
N ASP A 13 -19.13 9.10 -0.88
CA ASP A 13 -17.79 8.54 -0.81
C ASP A 13 -16.83 9.46 -0.03
N ASP A 14 -15.67 8.93 0.35
CA ASP A 14 -14.62 9.60 1.11
C ASP A 14 -13.48 10.15 0.22
N ARG A 15 -13.65 10.15 -1.11
CA ARG A 15 -12.64 10.54 -2.10
C ARG A 15 -11.98 11.87 -1.79
N ARG A 16 -12.75 12.89 -1.45
CA ARG A 16 -12.23 14.23 -1.12
C ARG A 16 -11.34 14.24 0.13
N LEU A 17 -11.62 13.35 1.09
CA LEU A 17 -10.79 13.24 2.30
C LEU A 17 -9.45 12.58 1.97
N TRP A 18 -9.44 11.57 1.10
CA TRP A 18 -8.22 10.97 0.58
C TRP A 18 -7.36 11.98 -0.17
N ASP A 19 -7.94 12.71 -1.12
CA ASP A 19 -7.24 13.71 -1.91
C ASP A 19 -6.64 14.81 -1.02
N LEU A 20 -7.42 15.29 -0.03
CA LEU A 20 -6.96 16.31 0.90
C LEU A 20 -5.82 15.80 1.79
N TRP A 21 -5.95 14.62 2.36
CA TRP A 21 -4.92 14.03 3.22
C TRP A 21 -3.61 13.80 2.45
N LEU A 22 -3.69 13.19 1.27
CA LEU A 22 -2.52 12.85 0.48
C LEU A 22 -1.90 14.07 -0.23
N SER A 23 -2.61 15.20 -0.35
CA SER A 23 -2.03 16.43 -0.91
C SER A 23 -0.82 16.93 -0.12
N GLY A 24 -0.71 16.56 1.15
CA GLY A 24 0.40 16.94 2.01
C GLY A 24 1.78 16.47 1.53
N VAL A 25 1.86 15.51 0.60
CA VAL A 25 3.14 15.06 0.02
C VAL A 25 3.46 15.72 -1.32
N HIS A 26 2.54 16.43 -1.97
CA HIS A 26 2.73 16.95 -3.33
C HIS A 26 3.81 18.03 -3.39
N GLN A 27 3.66 19.08 -2.60
CA GLN A 27 4.63 20.19 -2.54
C GLN A 27 5.99 19.72 -2.04
N PRO A 28 6.11 18.94 -0.93
CA PRO A 28 7.39 18.37 -0.49
C PRO A 28 8.08 17.53 -1.54
N ALA A 29 7.35 16.67 -2.28
CA ALA A 29 7.93 15.83 -3.32
C ALA A 29 8.49 16.64 -4.48
N MET A 30 7.76 17.66 -4.94
CA MET A 30 8.20 18.58 -5.99
C MET A 30 9.48 19.32 -5.58
N VAL A 31 9.50 19.91 -4.37
CA VAL A 31 10.65 20.66 -3.86
C VAL A 31 11.84 19.73 -3.62
N ALA A 32 11.63 18.54 -3.08
CA ALA A 32 12.70 17.56 -2.89
C ALA A 32 13.29 17.10 -4.23
N ALA A 33 12.45 16.83 -5.23
CA ALA A 33 12.89 16.44 -6.57
C ALA A 33 13.73 17.55 -7.25
N GLU A 34 13.33 18.81 -7.07
CA GLU A 34 14.13 19.94 -7.57
C GLU A 34 15.48 20.03 -6.84
N ASN A 35 15.47 19.98 -5.52
CA ASN A 35 16.69 20.01 -4.71
C ASN A 35 17.64 18.83 -5.03
N ALA A 36 17.07 17.69 -5.44
CA ALA A 36 17.79 16.52 -5.91
C ALA A 36 18.30 16.62 -7.36
N GLY A 37 17.91 17.65 -8.10
CA GLY A 37 18.33 17.87 -9.48
C GLY A 37 17.53 17.08 -10.53
N VAL A 38 16.39 16.50 -10.17
CA VAL A 38 15.56 15.68 -11.08
C VAL A 38 15.09 16.46 -12.29
N PHE A 39 14.58 17.70 -12.09
CA PHE A 39 14.12 18.53 -13.19
C PHE A 39 15.25 18.96 -14.12
N SER A 40 16.43 19.30 -13.56
CA SER A 40 17.61 19.65 -14.36
C SER A 40 18.09 18.46 -15.19
N ALA A 41 18.17 17.27 -14.61
CA ALA A 41 18.56 16.06 -15.33
C ALA A 41 17.60 15.68 -16.47
N LEU A 42 16.30 15.88 -16.27
CA LEU A 42 15.27 15.66 -17.30
C LEU A 42 15.23 16.77 -18.36
N ALA A 43 15.69 17.98 -18.03
CA ALA A 43 15.86 19.07 -19.01
C ALA A 43 17.01 18.78 -19.97
N GLU A 44 18.07 18.14 -19.49
CA GLU A 44 19.19 17.72 -20.34
C GLU A 44 18.79 16.57 -21.27
N ALA A 45 18.16 15.51 -20.72
CA ALA A 45 17.67 14.39 -21.53
C ALA A 45 16.53 13.64 -20.81
N PRO A 46 15.42 13.31 -21.50
CA PRO A 46 14.41 12.41 -21.00
C PRO A 46 15.00 11.04 -20.62
N GLY A 47 14.34 10.33 -19.69
CA GLY A 47 14.85 9.03 -19.26
C GLY A 47 13.80 8.15 -18.58
N THR A 48 14.08 6.84 -18.56
CA THR A 48 13.39 5.89 -17.69
C THR A 48 13.74 6.18 -16.22
N ALA A 49 13.01 5.60 -15.28
CA ALA A 49 13.33 5.75 -13.86
C ALA A 49 14.76 5.25 -13.52
N ALA A 50 15.15 4.11 -14.10
CA ALA A 50 16.48 3.54 -13.93
C ALA A 50 17.58 4.47 -14.48
N GLU A 51 17.39 5.04 -15.67
CA GLU A 51 18.36 5.98 -16.27
C GLU A 51 18.49 7.28 -15.46
N VAL A 52 17.36 7.82 -14.96
CA VAL A 52 17.38 9.02 -14.11
C VAL A 52 18.07 8.72 -12.78
N ALA A 53 17.75 7.57 -12.16
CA ALA A 53 18.39 7.13 -10.93
C ALA A 53 19.91 6.95 -11.11
N ALA A 54 20.34 6.28 -12.18
CA ALA A 54 21.76 6.10 -12.49
C ALA A 54 22.48 7.43 -12.72
N ARG A 55 21.87 8.36 -13.47
CA ARG A 55 22.41 9.70 -13.77
C ARG A 55 22.63 10.55 -12.52
N LEU A 56 21.72 10.47 -11.55
CA LEU A 56 21.76 11.23 -10.31
C LEU A 56 22.44 10.49 -9.15
N GLY A 57 22.73 9.21 -9.33
CA GLY A 57 23.31 8.39 -8.28
C GLY A 57 22.33 8.03 -7.17
N PHE A 58 21.05 7.87 -7.49
CA PHE A 58 19.96 7.65 -6.54
C PHE A 58 19.49 6.19 -6.49
N ASP A 59 18.67 5.89 -5.49
CA ASP A 59 17.91 4.65 -5.40
C ASP A 59 16.85 4.60 -6.52
N GLU A 60 16.80 3.48 -7.26
CA GLU A 60 15.90 3.35 -8.42
C GLU A 60 14.42 3.32 -8.00
N ARG A 61 14.09 2.61 -6.91
CA ARG A 61 12.72 2.51 -6.42
C ARG A 61 12.20 3.88 -5.95
N ALA A 62 12.98 4.58 -5.12
CA ALA A 62 12.62 5.91 -4.66
C ALA A 62 12.48 6.89 -5.83
N THR A 63 13.37 6.82 -6.82
CA THR A 63 13.30 7.63 -8.05
C THR A 63 12.03 7.32 -8.82
N ARG A 64 11.71 6.04 -9.06
CA ARG A 64 10.50 5.62 -9.77
C ARG A 64 9.24 6.13 -9.10
N ILE A 65 9.12 5.97 -7.78
CA ILE A 65 7.95 6.46 -7.01
C ILE A 65 7.83 7.98 -7.12
N THR A 66 8.94 8.70 -7.01
CA THR A 66 8.96 10.17 -7.15
C THR A 66 8.52 10.59 -8.55
N LEU A 67 9.07 9.99 -9.61
CA LEU A 67 8.71 10.32 -10.99
C LEU A 67 7.25 9.99 -11.31
N ARG A 68 6.72 8.88 -10.79
CA ARG A 68 5.29 8.53 -10.90
C ARG A 68 4.39 9.59 -10.27
N LEU A 69 4.72 10.05 -9.04
CA LEU A 69 3.95 11.13 -8.41
C LEU A 69 4.03 12.44 -9.21
N LEU A 70 5.21 12.86 -9.64
CA LEU A 70 5.39 14.08 -10.44
C LEU A 70 4.65 13.97 -11.79
N SER A 71 4.57 12.78 -12.37
CA SER A 71 3.79 12.51 -13.58
C SER A 71 2.28 12.60 -13.32
N ALA A 72 1.79 11.99 -12.24
CA ALA A 72 0.39 12.10 -11.84
C ALA A 72 -0.02 13.56 -11.56
N LEU A 73 0.90 14.36 -11.00
CA LEU A 73 0.73 15.82 -10.82
C LEU A 73 0.89 16.62 -12.12
N ARG A 74 1.10 15.96 -13.28
CA ARG A 74 1.30 16.57 -14.61
C ARG A 74 2.53 17.46 -14.74
N LEU A 75 3.46 17.39 -13.81
CA LEU A 75 4.76 18.06 -13.92
C LEU A 75 5.71 17.31 -14.87
N LEU A 76 5.47 16.02 -15.05
CA LEU A 76 6.16 15.16 -16.04
C LEU A 76 5.14 14.52 -16.98
N LEU A 77 5.60 14.17 -18.17
CA LEU A 77 4.86 13.43 -19.19
C LEU A 77 5.56 12.09 -19.42
N VAL A 78 4.81 10.99 -19.52
CA VAL A 78 5.36 9.68 -19.87
C VAL A 78 5.12 9.40 -21.35
N ARG A 79 6.17 9.09 -22.09
CA ARG A 79 6.12 8.70 -23.49
C ARG A 79 7.08 7.53 -23.70
N GLU A 80 6.57 6.42 -24.20
CA GLU A 80 7.36 5.19 -24.43
C GLU A 80 8.17 4.75 -23.19
N GLY A 81 7.56 4.86 -21.99
CA GLY A 81 8.19 4.51 -20.71
C GLY A 81 9.28 5.49 -20.23
N ARG A 82 9.45 6.62 -20.89
CA ARG A 82 10.41 7.68 -20.54
C ARG A 82 9.70 8.90 -19.99
N TYR A 83 10.29 9.50 -18.97
CA TYR A 83 9.80 10.73 -18.36
C TYR A 83 10.38 11.96 -19.05
N HIS A 84 9.50 12.88 -19.39
CA HIS A 84 9.80 14.17 -20.01
C HIS A 84 9.26 15.28 -19.12
N LEU A 85 9.89 16.46 -19.14
CA LEU A 85 9.30 17.63 -18.49
C LEU A 85 8.03 18.06 -19.21
N SER A 86 6.99 18.44 -18.44
CA SER A 86 5.91 19.26 -18.99
C SER A 86 6.45 20.65 -19.35
N GLU A 87 5.68 21.42 -20.11
CA GLU A 87 6.06 22.78 -20.45
C GLU A 87 6.17 23.65 -19.18
N GLU A 88 5.22 23.52 -18.27
CA GLU A 88 5.24 24.20 -16.99
C GLU A 88 6.48 23.87 -16.16
N ALA A 89 6.82 22.57 -16.06
CA ALA A 89 8.00 22.17 -15.31
C ALA A 89 9.29 22.69 -15.93
N ARG A 90 9.37 22.73 -17.27
CA ARG A 90 10.52 23.30 -17.99
C ARG A 90 10.70 24.78 -17.71
N ILE A 91 9.60 25.52 -17.68
CA ILE A 91 9.63 26.98 -17.47
C ILE A 91 9.86 27.31 -16.00
N TYR A 92 9.14 26.67 -15.07
CA TYR A 92 9.05 27.13 -13.69
C TYR A 92 9.88 26.33 -12.67
N LEU A 93 10.34 25.10 -13.02
CA LEU A 93 11.00 24.21 -12.07
C LEU A 93 12.47 23.88 -12.41
N VAL A 94 12.97 24.33 -13.56
CA VAL A 94 14.38 24.13 -13.93
C VAL A 94 15.22 25.30 -13.42
N LYS A 95 16.29 25.02 -12.68
CA LYS A 95 17.26 26.02 -12.21
C LYS A 95 17.82 26.82 -13.39
N GLY A 96 17.95 28.12 -13.18
CA GLY A 96 18.47 29.02 -14.23
C GLY A 96 17.39 29.56 -15.15
N SER A 97 16.16 29.07 -15.09
CA SER A 97 15.04 29.72 -15.78
C SER A 97 14.78 31.12 -15.18
N PRO A 98 14.54 32.14 -16.00
CA PRO A 98 14.13 33.47 -15.52
C PRO A 98 12.78 33.43 -14.76
N TRP A 99 11.99 32.39 -14.97
CA TRP A 99 10.68 32.15 -14.34
C TRP A 99 10.73 31.15 -13.19
N TYR A 100 11.91 30.84 -12.66
CA TYR A 100 12.11 29.83 -11.63
C TYR A 100 11.30 30.12 -10.37
N TRP A 101 10.30 29.26 -10.08
CA TRP A 101 9.26 29.50 -9.07
C TRP A 101 9.47 28.71 -7.77
N VAL A 102 10.43 27.78 -7.72
CA VAL A 102 10.66 26.92 -6.56
C VAL A 102 10.96 27.65 -5.24
N PRO A 103 11.62 28.83 -5.23
CA PRO A 103 11.77 29.60 -3.99
C PRO A 103 10.43 29.90 -3.32
N MET A 104 9.39 30.26 -4.10
CA MET A 104 8.03 30.47 -3.58
C MET A 104 7.38 29.15 -3.16
N ALA A 105 7.52 28.13 -3.99
CA ALA A 105 6.99 26.79 -3.69
C ALA A 105 7.62 26.14 -2.45
N SER A 106 8.76 26.62 -1.99
CA SER A 106 9.44 26.11 -0.78
C SER A 106 8.90 26.71 0.51
N VAL A 107 8.09 27.78 0.42
CA VAL A 107 7.49 28.42 1.60
C VAL A 107 6.45 27.50 2.22
N GLY A 108 6.59 27.20 3.51
CA GLY A 108 5.64 26.36 4.25
C GLY A 108 5.73 24.86 3.94
N VAL A 109 6.73 24.43 3.16
CA VAL A 109 6.93 23.01 2.86
C VAL A 109 7.22 22.24 4.16
N SER A 110 6.63 21.05 4.29
CA SER A 110 6.95 20.12 5.37
C SER A 110 8.41 19.68 5.29
N GLU A 111 9.24 20.19 6.19
CA GLU A 111 10.68 19.86 6.24
C GLU A 111 10.89 18.36 6.46
N TRP A 112 10.05 17.72 7.29
CA TRP A 112 10.14 16.28 7.53
C TRP A 112 9.97 15.48 6.22
N HIS A 113 8.93 15.75 5.44
CA HIS A 113 8.69 15.05 4.18
C HIS A 113 9.82 15.30 3.16
N ARG A 114 10.26 16.56 3.05
CA ARG A 114 11.34 16.96 2.14
C ARG A 114 12.67 16.27 2.46
N VAL A 115 13.11 16.35 3.72
CA VAL A 115 14.36 15.73 4.16
C VAL A 115 14.28 14.22 4.04
N ARG A 116 13.18 13.61 4.46
CA ARG A 116 13.00 12.16 4.39
C ARG A 116 13.06 11.65 2.95
N LEU A 117 12.41 12.34 2.00
CA LEU A 117 12.48 11.96 0.59
C LEU A 117 13.90 12.07 0.03
N LEU A 118 14.62 13.15 0.34
CA LEU A 118 16.01 13.29 -0.09
C LEU A 118 16.91 12.18 0.49
N GLN A 119 16.69 11.76 1.73
CA GLN A 119 17.35 10.59 2.31
C GLN A 119 17.04 9.33 1.52
N LYS A 120 15.76 9.03 1.27
CA LYS A 120 15.34 7.85 0.51
C LYS A 120 15.91 7.82 -0.91
N LEU A 121 15.98 8.95 -1.60
CA LEU A 121 16.61 9.06 -2.92
C LEU A 121 18.12 8.73 -2.89
N ARG A 122 18.83 9.18 -1.85
CA ARG A 122 20.29 9.01 -1.72
C ARG A 122 20.70 7.66 -1.14
N GLN A 123 19.84 6.97 -0.42
CA GLN A 123 20.10 5.66 0.18
C GLN A 123 20.00 4.55 -0.87
N ARG A 124 21.11 4.23 -1.53
CA ARG A 124 21.17 3.10 -2.45
C ARG A 124 21.11 1.78 -1.69
N GLY A 125 20.23 0.90 -2.10
CA GLY A 125 20.18 -0.49 -1.62
C GLY A 125 19.68 -0.67 -0.19
N SER A 126 18.90 0.28 0.37
CA SER A 126 18.28 0.14 1.69
C SER A 126 17.26 -1.02 1.78
N ASP A 127 16.94 -1.64 0.67
CA ASP A 127 16.07 -2.83 0.59
C ASP A 127 16.81 -4.14 0.93
N HIS A 128 18.13 -4.07 1.21
CA HIS A 128 18.98 -5.23 1.45
C HIS A 128 19.38 -5.38 2.92
N VAL A 129 18.43 -5.50 3.81
CA VAL A 129 18.75 -6.03 5.14
C VAL A 129 18.43 -7.53 5.10
N SER A 130 19.47 -8.38 5.25
CA SER A 130 19.32 -9.83 5.25
C SER A 130 18.85 -10.32 6.60
N GLY A 131 17.73 -11.04 6.66
CA GLY A 131 17.24 -11.82 7.79
C GLY A 131 17.95 -13.16 7.94
N PRO A 132 17.66 -13.90 9.00
CA PRO A 132 18.02 -15.30 9.07
C PRO A 132 17.57 -16.00 7.78
N GLU A 133 18.36 -16.98 7.29
CA GLU A 133 18.10 -17.66 6.01
C GLU A 133 16.62 -17.93 5.78
N GLY A 134 16.06 -17.35 4.70
CA GLY A 134 14.67 -17.56 4.27
C GLY A 134 13.62 -16.62 4.82
N THR A 135 13.94 -15.70 5.74
CA THR A 135 12.98 -14.68 6.23
C THR A 135 13.26 -13.32 5.60
N PRO A 136 12.24 -12.64 5.04
CA PRO A 136 12.42 -11.24 4.65
C PRO A 136 12.72 -10.42 5.89
N LEU A 137 13.83 -9.73 5.91
CA LEU A 137 14.07 -8.74 6.95
C LEU A 137 13.38 -7.45 6.61
N VAL A 138 12.73 -7.00 7.58
CA VAL A 138 12.14 -5.69 7.69
C VAL A 138 13.24 -4.73 8.10
N SER A 139 13.55 -3.73 7.27
CA SER A 139 14.55 -2.74 7.60
C SER A 139 14.07 -1.82 8.72
N THR A 140 14.99 -1.44 9.59
CA THR A 140 14.75 -0.70 10.84
C THR A 140 14.63 0.82 10.66
N GLU A 141 14.25 1.32 9.48
CA GLU A 141 14.30 2.75 9.20
C GLU A 141 13.00 3.55 9.29
N GLY A 142 11.94 2.96 9.78
CA GLY A 142 10.68 3.68 10.05
C GLY A 142 10.11 3.30 11.40
N ARG A 143 9.98 4.21 12.34
CA ARG A 143 9.46 3.94 13.70
C ARG A 143 8.14 3.17 13.75
N SER A 144 7.37 3.14 12.68
CA SER A 144 6.13 2.39 12.58
C SER A 144 6.33 0.96 12.08
N ALA A 145 7.20 0.76 11.09
CA ALA A 145 7.49 -0.56 10.52
C ALA A 145 8.35 -1.42 11.46
N ASP A 146 9.23 -0.80 12.26
CA ASP A 146 10.16 -1.50 13.14
C ASP A 146 9.47 -2.26 14.27
N GLU A 147 8.45 -1.67 14.88
CA GLU A 147 7.68 -2.32 15.96
C GLU A 147 6.90 -3.52 15.43
N TRP A 148 6.26 -3.38 14.25
CA TRP A 148 5.56 -4.47 13.58
C TRP A 148 6.50 -5.57 13.12
N ALA A 149 7.61 -5.18 12.54
CA ALA A 149 8.65 -6.10 12.09
C ALA A 149 9.30 -6.88 13.22
N ALA A 150 9.50 -6.26 14.36
CA ALA A 150 10.00 -6.91 15.56
C ALA A 150 8.96 -7.81 16.24
N GLY A 151 7.68 -7.74 15.84
CA GLY A 151 6.57 -8.44 16.50
C GLY A 151 6.25 -7.90 17.90
N ASN A 152 6.74 -6.69 18.22
CA ASN A 152 6.76 -6.13 19.58
C ASN A 152 5.92 -4.85 19.69
N VAL A 153 4.64 -4.95 19.32
CA VAL A 153 3.70 -3.82 19.37
C VAL A 153 3.08 -3.73 20.75
N SER A 154 3.21 -2.57 21.40
CA SER A 154 2.55 -2.35 22.69
C SER A 154 1.02 -2.24 22.55
N PRO A 155 0.23 -2.60 23.58
CA PRO A 155 -1.24 -2.47 23.53
C PRO A 155 -1.71 -1.05 23.24
N GLN A 156 -1.02 -0.02 23.75
CA GLN A 156 -1.33 1.38 23.45
C GLN A 156 -1.10 1.68 21.97
N ARG A 157 0.03 1.27 21.43
CA ARG A 157 0.40 1.48 20.02
C ARG A 157 -0.57 0.75 19.09
N ALA A 158 -0.95 -0.49 19.43
CA ALA A 158 -1.95 -1.25 18.69
C ALA A 158 -3.29 -0.50 18.61
N ARG A 159 -3.79 0.05 19.71
CA ARG A 159 -5.02 0.86 19.73
C ARG A 159 -4.92 2.12 18.85
N GLU A 160 -3.82 2.86 18.97
CA GLU A 160 -3.60 4.08 18.17
C GLU A 160 -3.59 3.78 16.66
N VAL A 161 -2.89 2.71 16.26
CA VAL A 161 -2.81 2.32 14.85
C VAL A 161 -4.15 1.76 14.38
N ALA A 162 -4.77 0.85 15.13
CA ALA A 162 -6.07 0.30 14.78
C ALA A 162 -7.14 1.39 14.59
N THR A 163 -7.18 2.40 15.46
CA THR A 163 -8.13 3.52 15.33
C THR A 163 -7.93 4.29 14.02
N ARG A 164 -6.68 4.60 13.67
CA ARG A 164 -6.37 5.31 12.42
C ARG A 164 -6.67 4.45 11.19
N MET A 165 -6.24 3.19 11.20
CA MET A 165 -6.46 2.26 10.09
C MET A 165 -7.96 1.97 9.91
N HIS A 166 -8.70 1.79 11.00
CA HIS A 166 -10.15 1.61 10.95
C HIS A 166 -10.85 2.80 10.28
N ALA A 167 -10.45 4.03 10.62
CA ALA A 167 -11.09 5.23 10.08
C ALA A 167 -11.02 5.31 8.54
N HIS A 168 -9.87 4.96 7.93
CA HIS A 168 -9.75 5.00 6.47
C HIS A 168 -10.19 3.71 5.78
N SER A 169 -10.26 2.57 6.51
CA SER A 169 -10.56 1.27 5.90
C SER A 169 -12.04 0.91 5.95
N LEU A 170 -12.85 1.57 6.80
CA LEU A 170 -14.25 1.17 7.00
C LEU A 170 -15.10 1.32 5.73
N ALA A 171 -15.01 2.45 5.03
CA ALA A 171 -15.76 2.66 3.79
C ALA A 171 -15.33 1.68 2.69
N PRO A 172 -14.03 1.47 2.41
CA PRO A 172 -13.56 0.41 1.53
C PRO A 172 -13.99 -1.01 1.96
N ALA A 173 -14.01 -1.33 3.26
CA ALA A 173 -14.44 -2.65 3.74
C ALA A 173 -15.90 -2.94 3.42
N VAL A 174 -16.79 -1.96 3.68
CA VAL A 174 -18.21 -2.07 3.30
C VAL A 174 -18.38 -2.18 1.79
N ALA A 175 -17.58 -1.46 1.02
CA ALA A 175 -17.60 -1.53 -0.43
C ALA A 175 -17.15 -2.91 -0.95
N VAL A 176 -16.09 -3.49 -0.42
CA VAL A 176 -15.65 -4.86 -0.75
C VAL A 176 -16.75 -5.86 -0.44
N ALA A 177 -17.36 -5.80 0.76
CA ALA A 177 -18.44 -6.72 1.16
C ALA A 177 -19.66 -6.64 0.26
N ARG A 178 -19.91 -5.50 -0.41
CA ARG A 178 -21.02 -5.29 -1.33
C ARG A 178 -20.71 -5.71 -2.77
N HIS A 179 -19.50 -5.45 -3.23
CA HIS A 179 -19.16 -5.57 -4.66
C HIS A 179 -18.41 -6.87 -4.98
N TYR A 180 -17.61 -7.40 -4.06
CA TYR A 180 -16.94 -8.67 -4.26
C TYR A 180 -17.84 -9.85 -3.87
N ASP A 181 -17.90 -10.89 -4.72
CA ASP A 181 -18.73 -12.06 -4.48
C ASP A 181 -18.04 -13.11 -3.59
N PHE A 182 -18.42 -13.17 -2.31
CA PHE A 182 -17.93 -14.14 -1.35
C PHE A 182 -18.77 -15.45 -1.29
N ARG A 183 -19.81 -15.63 -2.13
CA ARG A 183 -20.70 -16.81 -2.07
C ARG A 183 -19.95 -18.14 -2.23
N GLY A 184 -18.88 -18.16 -3.00
CA GLY A 184 -18.04 -19.34 -3.19
C GLY A 184 -16.91 -19.51 -2.16
N ILE A 185 -16.91 -18.72 -1.08
CA ILE A 185 -15.92 -18.79 0.00
C ILE A 185 -16.63 -19.13 1.29
N THR A 186 -16.22 -20.18 1.96
CA THR A 186 -16.79 -20.60 3.25
C THR A 186 -15.91 -20.15 4.41
N ARG A 187 -14.59 -20.21 4.22
CA ARG A 187 -13.57 -19.86 5.24
C ARG A 187 -12.55 -18.89 4.68
N LEU A 188 -12.50 -17.69 5.26
CA LEU A 188 -11.60 -16.60 4.88
C LEU A 188 -10.55 -16.37 5.95
N LEU A 189 -9.27 -16.30 5.55
CA LEU A 189 -8.17 -15.86 6.40
C LEU A 189 -7.78 -14.45 5.99
N ASP A 190 -7.92 -13.48 6.89
CA ASP A 190 -7.49 -12.08 6.69
C ASP A 190 -6.14 -11.90 7.38
N VAL A 191 -5.08 -11.71 6.59
CA VAL A 191 -3.70 -11.62 7.07
C VAL A 191 -3.27 -10.18 7.20
N GLY A 192 -2.94 -9.76 8.42
CA GLY A 192 -2.61 -8.37 8.71
C GLY A 192 -3.85 -7.46 8.71
N GLY A 193 -5.03 -7.99 9.02
CA GLY A 193 -6.31 -7.29 8.88
C GLY A 193 -6.59 -6.18 9.90
N GLY A 194 -5.62 -5.83 10.76
CA GLY A 194 -5.67 -4.67 11.65
C GLY A 194 -6.85 -4.67 12.62
N SER A 195 -7.79 -3.76 12.45
CA SER A 195 -8.99 -3.67 13.29
C SER A 195 -10.05 -4.76 12.99
N GLY A 196 -9.87 -5.53 11.91
CA GLY A 196 -10.82 -6.54 11.47
C GLY A 196 -12.04 -5.99 10.73
N CYS A 197 -12.04 -4.72 10.30
CA CYS A 197 -13.22 -4.11 9.66
C CYS A 197 -13.65 -4.86 8.38
N PHE A 198 -12.72 -5.44 7.63
CA PHE A 198 -13.04 -6.21 6.40
C PHE A 198 -13.73 -7.52 6.72
N VAL A 199 -13.23 -8.31 7.67
CA VAL A 199 -13.88 -9.57 8.09
C VAL A 199 -15.22 -9.32 8.75
N VAL A 200 -15.37 -8.24 9.52
CA VAL A 200 -16.65 -7.84 10.11
C VAL A 200 -17.65 -7.50 9.01
N ALA A 201 -17.29 -6.63 8.04
CA ALA A 201 -18.18 -6.26 6.94
C ALA A 201 -18.56 -7.47 6.08
N ALA A 202 -17.60 -8.34 5.75
CA ALA A 202 -17.85 -9.55 4.96
C ALA A 202 -18.76 -10.53 5.71
N ALA A 203 -18.53 -10.78 7.00
CA ALA A 203 -19.36 -11.67 7.81
C ALA A 203 -20.79 -11.11 8.04
N GLN A 204 -20.96 -9.80 8.10
CA GLN A 204 -22.28 -9.17 8.16
C GLN A 204 -23.04 -9.34 6.86
N ALA A 205 -22.36 -9.22 5.71
CA ALA A 205 -22.99 -9.35 4.39
C ALA A 205 -23.29 -10.80 4.00
N TYR A 206 -22.48 -11.76 4.48
CA TYR A 206 -22.55 -13.18 4.09
C TYR A 206 -22.67 -14.08 5.33
N ALA A 207 -23.88 -14.48 5.66
CA ALA A 207 -24.21 -15.27 6.87
C ALA A 207 -23.51 -16.64 6.95
N HIS A 208 -23.11 -17.21 5.81
CA HIS A 208 -22.40 -18.50 5.73
C HIS A 208 -20.88 -18.37 5.94
N LEU A 209 -20.33 -17.14 5.81
CA LEU A 209 -18.90 -16.91 5.82
C LEU A 209 -18.34 -16.98 7.25
N ARG A 210 -17.30 -17.76 7.43
CA ARG A 210 -16.50 -17.79 8.65
C ARG A 210 -15.14 -17.20 8.36
N CYS A 211 -14.71 -16.26 9.20
CA CYS A 211 -13.48 -15.52 9.03
C CYS A 211 -12.52 -15.73 10.20
N THR A 212 -11.24 -15.73 9.91
CA THR A 212 -10.19 -15.65 10.92
C THR A 212 -9.29 -14.48 10.61
N LEU A 213 -9.12 -13.58 11.56
CA LEU A 213 -8.17 -12.47 11.49
C LEU A 213 -6.82 -12.94 12.02
N LEU A 214 -5.79 -12.99 11.19
CA LEU A 214 -4.43 -13.28 11.58
C LEU A 214 -3.66 -11.98 11.80
N GLU A 215 -3.21 -11.76 13.03
CA GLU A 215 -2.52 -10.54 13.41
C GLU A 215 -1.60 -10.75 14.62
N LEU A 216 -0.77 -9.75 14.94
CA LEU A 216 0.03 -9.76 16.16
C LEU A 216 -0.87 -9.77 17.42
N PRO A 217 -0.41 -10.38 18.53
CA PRO A 217 -1.24 -10.56 19.74
C PRO A 217 -1.93 -9.26 20.22
N ALA A 218 -1.18 -8.15 20.31
CA ALA A 218 -1.74 -6.87 20.76
C ALA A 218 -2.81 -6.31 19.79
N MET A 219 -2.71 -6.58 18.49
CA MET A 219 -3.70 -6.21 17.50
C MET A 219 -4.93 -7.11 17.58
N CYS A 220 -4.77 -8.42 17.80
CA CYS A 220 -5.88 -9.34 18.04
C CYS A 220 -6.75 -8.91 19.22
N GLU A 221 -6.13 -8.44 20.32
CA GLU A 221 -6.88 -7.91 21.49
C GLU A 221 -7.74 -6.71 21.11
N VAL A 222 -7.19 -5.77 20.31
CA VAL A 222 -7.94 -4.59 19.84
C VAL A 222 -9.03 -4.99 18.86
N ALA A 223 -8.73 -5.87 17.89
CA ALA A 223 -9.67 -6.34 16.89
C ALA A 223 -10.87 -7.08 17.50
N SER A 224 -10.66 -7.84 18.58
CA SER A 224 -11.74 -8.52 19.30
C SER A 224 -12.85 -7.55 19.78
N GLY A 225 -12.49 -6.32 20.14
CA GLY A 225 -13.45 -5.29 20.50
C GLY A 225 -14.31 -4.83 19.31
N TYR A 226 -13.71 -4.66 18.12
CA TYR A 226 -14.44 -4.31 16.90
C TYR A 226 -15.31 -5.46 16.40
N ILE A 227 -14.82 -6.71 16.48
CA ILE A 227 -15.56 -7.92 16.11
C ILE A 227 -16.81 -8.09 16.99
N ALA A 228 -16.66 -7.91 18.31
CA ALA A 228 -17.77 -7.96 19.25
C ALA A 228 -18.80 -6.85 18.98
N ALA A 229 -18.33 -5.61 18.73
CA ALA A 229 -19.22 -4.49 18.39
C ALA A 229 -19.94 -4.69 17.05
N GLY A 230 -19.38 -5.46 16.12
CA GLY A 230 -19.99 -5.80 14.83
C GLY A 230 -20.99 -6.95 14.90
N SER A 231 -21.25 -7.53 16.08
CA SER A 231 -22.21 -8.65 16.28
C SER A 231 -21.94 -9.87 15.41
N VAL A 232 -20.66 -10.19 15.15
CA VAL A 232 -20.23 -11.34 14.30
C VAL A 232 -19.23 -12.28 15.03
N ALA A 233 -19.11 -12.15 16.33
CA ALA A 233 -18.17 -12.94 17.15
C ALA A 233 -18.44 -14.48 17.14
N ASP A 234 -19.61 -14.88 16.68
CA ASP A 234 -19.97 -16.29 16.44
C ASP A 234 -19.35 -16.89 15.17
N ARG A 235 -18.85 -16.04 14.26
CA ARG A 235 -18.31 -16.41 12.94
C ARG A 235 -16.96 -15.80 12.61
N VAL A 236 -16.44 -14.89 13.44
CA VAL A 236 -15.15 -14.23 13.23
C VAL A 236 -14.26 -14.47 14.44
N ASP A 237 -13.18 -15.18 14.23
CA ASP A 237 -12.16 -15.49 15.23
C ASP A 237 -10.88 -14.68 14.98
N THR A 238 -10.02 -14.54 15.99
CA THR A 238 -8.67 -13.99 15.86
C THR A 238 -7.64 -15.09 16.01
N CYS A 239 -6.54 -15.00 15.28
CA CYS A 239 -5.38 -15.87 15.34
C CYS A 239 -4.12 -15.03 15.60
N ALA A 240 -3.62 -15.07 16.84
CA ALA A 240 -2.47 -14.29 17.27
C ALA A 240 -1.17 -14.92 16.76
N VAL A 241 -0.76 -14.54 15.54
CA VAL A 241 0.38 -15.10 14.80
C VAL A 241 1.17 -13.96 14.15
N ASP A 242 2.49 -13.95 14.34
CA ASP A 242 3.38 -13.17 13.51
C ASP A 242 3.47 -13.81 12.11
N MET A 243 2.92 -13.12 11.10
CA MET A 243 2.83 -13.64 9.74
C MET A 243 4.20 -14.00 9.13
N PHE A 244 5.28 -13.41 9.61
CA PHE A 244 6.62 -13.65 9.10
C PHE A 244 7.35 -14.80 9.82
N ARG A 245 7.07 -15.04 11.10
CA ARG A 245 7.84 -15.94 11.94
C ARG A 245 7.15 -17.26 12.28
N GLN A 246 5.83 -17.30 12.19
CA GLN A 246 5.05 -18.45 12.64
C GLN A 246 4.29 -19.10 11.48
N PRO A 247 3.97 -20.40 11.54
CA PRO A 247 3.15 -21.08 10.54
C PRO A 247 1.75 -20.47 10.45
N TRP A 248 1.24 -20.29 9.24
CA TRP A 248 -0.15 -19.86 9.05
C TRP A 248 -1.11 -21.03 9.23
N PRO A 249 -2.31 -20.79 9.79
CA PRO A 249 -3.34 -21.82 9.88
C PRO A 249 -3.80 -22.23 8.48
N ARG A 250 -4.22 -23.49 8.34
CA ARG A 250 -4.67 -24.08 7.06
C ARG A 250 -6.18 -24.34 7.05
N GLY A 251 -6.72 -24.70 5.89
CA GLY A 251 -8.12 -25.06 5.72
C GLY A 251 -9.02 -23.86 5.43
N TYR A 252 -8.49 -22.84 4.76
CA TYR A 252 -9.23 -21.69 4.26
C TYR A 252 -9.39 -21.78 2.74
N ASP A 253 -10.54 -21.35 2.23
CA ASP A 253 -10.83 -21.31 0.80
C ASP A 253 -10.22 -20.06 0.16
N ALA A 254 -10.04 -19.01 0.96
CA ALA A 254 -9.41 -17.77 0.52
C ALA A 254 -8.50 -17.17 1.60
N ILE A 255 -7.44 -16.49 1.14
CA ILE A 255 -6.57 -15.64 1.94
C ILE A 255 -6.71 -14.21 1.42
N PHE A 256 -7.00 -13.29 2.33
CA PHE A 256 -7.24 -11.88 2.04
C PHE A 256 -6.14 -11.01 2.65
N PHE A 257 -5.71 -10.01 1.91
CA PHE A 257 -4.82 -8.95 2.37
C PHE A 257 -5.42 -7.61 1.95
N SER A 258 -5.55 -6.69 2.87
CA SER A 258 -5.96 -5.33 2.56
C SER A 258 -5.00 -4.32 3.15
N ASN A 259 -4.43 -3.48 2.30
CA ASN A 259 -3.43 -2.50 2.72
C ASN A 259 -2.25 -3.14 3.49
N VAL A 260 -1.78 -4.29 3.01
CA VAL A 260 -0.67 -5.04 3.61
C VAL A 260 0.53 -5.08 2.67
N TRP A 261 0.31 -5.45 1.40
CA TRP A 261 1.43 -5.61 0.48
C TRP A 261 2.13 -4.29 0.18
N HIS A 262 1.43 -3.20 0.19
CA HIS A 262 2.00 -1.87 -0.03
C HIS A 262 2.95 -1.41 1.08
N ASP A 263 2.98 -2.05 2.24
CA ASP A 263 3.94 -1.76 3.31
C ASP A 263 5.31 -2.38 3.07
N TRP A 264 5.40 -3.37 2.15
CA TRP A 264 6.56 -4.21 1.98
C TRP A 264 7.22 -4.04 0.60
N ASN A 265 8.52 -4.34 0.52
CA ASN A 265 9.23 -4.42 -0.75
C ASN A 265 8.77 -5.63 -1.58
N VAL A 266 9.08 -5.62 -2.88
CA VAL A 266 8.66 -6.66 -3.83
C VAL A 266 9.08 -8.07 -3.37
N ARG A 267 10.30 -8.24 -2.86
CA ARG A 267 10.80 -9.53 -2.38
C ARG A 267 9.96 -10.08 -1.21
N THR A 268 9.55 -9.22 -0.30
CA THR A 268 8.66 -9.60 0.80
C THR A 268 7.27 -9.98 0.26
N CYS A 269 6.74 -9.24 -0.72
CA CYS A 269 5.48 -9.58 -1.38
C CYS A 269 5.54 -10.93 -2.11
N GLN A 270 6.65 -11.24 -2.81
CA GLN A 270 6.89 -12.56 -3.41
C GLN A 270 6.87 -13.68 -2.35
N TRP A 271 7.50 -13.43 -1.20
CA TRP A 271 7.49 -14.38 -0.10
C TRP A 271 6.07 -14.55 0.48
N LEU A 272 5.30 -13.47 0.66
CA LEU A 272 3.90 -13.53 1.12
C LEU A 272 3.02 -14.29 0.12
N ALA A 273 3.24 -14.10 -1.19
CA ALA A 273 2.54 -14.84 -2.23
C ALA A 273 2.81 -16.34 -2.16
N ALA A 274 4.09 -16.74 -2.05
CA ALA A 274 4.48 -18.15 -1.91
C ALA A 274 3.88 -18.77 -0.64
N ARG A 275 3.88 -18.02 0.46
CA ARG A 275 3.31 -18.45 1.74
C ARG A 275 1.80 -18.66 1.65
N ALA A 276 1.09 -17.74 1.00
CA ALA A 276 -0.35 -17.87 0.76
C ALA A 276 -0.65 -19.06 -0.16
N PHE A 277 0.18 -19.27 -1.20
CA PHE A 277 0.05 -20.41 -2.09
C PHE A 277 0.18 -21.74 -1.32
N ASP A 278 1.17 -21.88 -0.45
CA ASP A 278 1.39 -23.07 0.36
C ASP A 278 0.24 -23.34 1.37
N ALA A 279 -0.35 -22.30 1.93
CA ALA A 279 -1.42 -22.40 2.92
C ALA A 279 -2.78 -22.74 2.31
N LEU A 280 -3.02 -22.38 1.05
CA LEU A 280 -4.28 -22.62 0.34
C LEU A 280 -4.37 -24.06 -0.22
N PRO A 281 -5.56 -24.67 -0.25
CA PRO A 281 -5.81 -25.89 -1.00
C PRO A 281 -5.84 -25.62 -2.51
N PRO A 282 -5.75 -26.65 -3.38
CA PRO A 282 -6.10 -26.54 -4.79
C PRO A 282 -7.51 -25.95 -4.95
N GLY A 283 -7.70 -25.04 -5.90
CA GLY A 283 -8.92 -24.27 -6.08
C GLY A 283 -9.11 -23.10 -5.12
N GLY A 284 -8.28 -22.97 -4.09
CA GLY A 284 -8.26 -21.83 -3.18
C GLY A 284 -7.80 -20.55 -3.88
N ARG A 285 -8.09 -19.39 -3.30
CA ARG A 285 -7.78 -18.10 -3.91
C ARG A 285 -7.09 -17.13 -2.97
N ILE A 286 -6.23 -16.29 -3.52
CA ILE A 286 -5.69 -15.11 -2.86
C ILE A 286 -6.46 -13.87 -3.32
N LEU A 287 -6.69 -12.94 -2.40
CA LEU A 287 -7.38 -11.68 -2.63
C LEU A 287 -6.52 -10.55 -2.10
N LEU A 288 -6.11 -9.64 -2.97
CA LEU A 288 -5.33 -8.45 -2.61
C LEU A 288 -6.21 -7.22 -2.80
N HIS A 289 -6.49 -6.48 -1.75
CA HIS A 289 -7.27 -5.25 -1.80
C HIS A 289 -6.34 -4.05 -1.62
N GLU A 290 -6.05 -3.37 -2.73
CA GLU A 290 -5.03 -2.33 -2.80
C GLU A 290 -5.49 -1.16 -3.69
N MET A 291 -4.88 0.02 -3.49
CA MET A 291 -4.93 1.10 -4.48
C MET A 291 -3.95 0.78 -5.60
N LEU A 292 -4.45 0.64 -6.82
CA LEU A 292 -3.60 0.33 -7.96
C LEU A 292 -3.10 1.59 -8.64
N LEU A 293 -1.84 1.56 -9.07
CA LEU A 293 -1.27 2.50 -10.03
C LEU A 293 -1.64 2.05 -11.45
N ASP A 294 -1.75 3.01 -12.37
CA ASP A 294 -1.89 2.68 -13.78
C ASP A 294 -0.57 2.15 -14.37
N ASP A 295 -0.66 1.19 -15.27
CA ASP A 295 0.51 0.53 -15.87
C ASP A 295 1.39 1.48 -16.69
N ASP A 296 0.84 2.57 -17.19
CA ASP A 296 1.57 3.61 -17.95
C ASP A 296 2.35 4.59 -17.07
N GLY A 297 2.18 4.52 -15.75
CA GLY A 297 2.84 5.39 -14.78
C GLY A 297 2.31 6.82 -14.72
N ALA A 298 1.19 7.10 -15.41
CA ALA A 298 0.55 8.42 -15.46
C ALA A 298 -0.71 8.52 -14.58
N GLY A 299 -0.99 7.52 -13.80
CA GLY A 299 -2.25 7.22 -13.16
C GLY A 299 -2.76 8.16 -12.08
N SER A 300 -3.62 7.63 -11.25
CA SER A 300 -4.29 8.36 -10.17
C SER A 300 -3.33 9.12 -9.26
N VAL A 301 -3.55 10.43 -9.10
CA VAL A 301 -2.78 11.27 -8.14
C VAL A 301 -2.87 10.67 -6.74
N THR A 302 -4.03 10.17 -6.34
CA THR A 302 -4.27 9.56 -5.02
C THR A 302 -3.40 8.33 -4.82
N ALA A 303 -3.39 7.38 -5.76
CA ALA A 303 -2.56 6.18 -5.68
C ALA A 303 -1.06 6.51 -5.70
N ALA A 304 -0.63 7.44 -6.58
CA ALA A 304 0.77 7.88 -6.64
C ALA A 304 1.21 8.60 -5.36
N SER A 305 0.32 9.40 -4.75
CA SER A 305 0.57 10.08 -3.47
C SER A 305 0.64 9.07 -2.32
N PHE A 306 -0.23 8.06 -2.33
CA PHE A 306 -0.18 7.00 -1.33
C PHE A 306 1.09 6.15 -1.47
N SER A 307 1.54 5.89 -2.70
CA SER A 307 2.85 5.26 -2.94
C SER A 307 4.01 6.09 -2.36
N MET A 308 3.95 7.42 -2.48
CA MET A 308 4.92 8.33 -1.83
C MET A 308 4.86 8.24 -0.31
N MET A 309 3.67 8.18 0.29
CA MET A 309 3.52 7.96 1.73
C MET A 309 4.14 6.63 2.18
N MET A 310 3.95 5.56 1.41
CA MET A 310 4.58 4.26 1.70
C MET A 310 6.10 4.34 1.60
N LEU A 311 6.65 4.99 0.59
CA LEU A 311 8.10 5.22 0.50
C LEU A 311 8.65 5.94 1.73
N LEU A 312 7.94 6.94 2.26
CA LEU A 312 8.39 7.74 3.40
C LEU A 312 8.23 7.01 4.74
N ALA A 313 7.20 6.18 4.90
CA ALA A 313 6.80 5.56 6.16
C ALA A 313 7.18 4.08 6.29
N THR A 314 7.30 3.36 5.16
CA THR A 314 7.49 1.91 5.11
C THR A 314 8.62 1.53 4.15
N GLN A 315 8.71 0.24 3.80
CA GLN A 315 9.60 -0.26 2.73
C GLN A 315 8.87 -0.41 1.39
N GLY A 316 7.58 -0.14 1.37
CA GLY A 316 6.70 -0.51 0.30
C GLY A 316 6.42 0.60 -0.71
N GLN A 317 5.41 0.35 -1.51
CA GLN A 317 4.91 1.21 -2.57
C GLN A 317 3.51 0.77 -2.96
N GLN A 318 2.76 1.58 -3.68
CA GLN A 318 1.61 1.07 -4.43
C GLN A 318 2.10 0.34 -5.69
N PHE A 319 1.35 -0.67 -6.09
CA PHE A 319 1.66 -1.52 -7.24
C PHE A 319 0.73 -1.23 -8.42
N THR A 320 1.18 -1.51 -9.62
CA THR A 320 0.32 -1.65 -10.79
C THR A 320 -0.32 -3.05 -10.80
N LEU A 321 -1.39 -3.23 -11.59
CA LEU A 321 -1.97 -4.56 -11.78
C LEU A 321 -0.94 -5.54 -12.36
N ARG A 322 -0.11 -5.09 -13.29
CA ARG A 322 0.96 -5.90 -13.91
C ARG A 322 1.97 -6.37 -12.87
N GLU A 323 2.48 -5.47 -12.02
CA GLU A 323 3.43 -5.83 -10.96
C GLU A 323 2.85 -6.88 -9.99
N LEU A 324 1.58 -6.75 -9.59
CA LEU A 324 0.92 -7.75 -8.73
C LEU A 324 0.70 -9.08 -9.45
N LYS A 325 0.31 -9.03 -10.73
CA LYS A 325 0.13 -10.22 -11.55
C LYS A 325 1.44 -11.01 -11.68
N ASP A 326 2.55 -10.34 -11.99
CA ASP A 326 3.86 -10.97 -12.11
C ASP A 326 4.25 -11.68 -10.80
N ILE A 327 4.06 -11.04 -9.63
CA ILE A 327 4.33 -11.64 -8.32
C ILE A 327 3.44 -12.87 -8.05
N LEU A 328 2.16 -12.79 -8.38
CA LEU A 328 1.22 -13.89 -8.16
C LEU A 328 1.49 -15.08 -9.08
N GLU A 329 1.76 -14.83 -10.36
CA GLU A 329 2.07 -15.87 -11.33
C GLU A 329 3.41 -16.55 -11.01
N GLU A 330 4.42 -15.81 -10.56
CA GLU A 330 5.71 -16.38 -10.09
C GLU A 330 5.51 -17.32 -8.89
N ALA A 331 4.57 -17.03 -8.00
CA ALA A 331 4.23 -17.90 -6.88
C ALA A 331 3.39 -19.14 -7.27
N GLY A 332 2.93 -19.23 -8.54
CA GLY A 332 2.16 -20.35 -9.07
C GLY A 332 0.64 -20.12 -9.14
N PHE A 333 0.16 -18.94 -8.76
CA PHE A 333 -1.25 -18.59 -8.94
C PHE A 333 -1.59 -18.39 -10.42
N ALA A 334 -2.84 -18.64 -10.78
CA ALA A 334 -3.35 -18.50 -12.14
C ALA A 334 -4.66 -17.68 -12.14
N ARG A 335 -5.12 -17.30 -13.33
CA ARG A 335 -6.39 -16.57 -13.52
C ARG A 335 -6.46 -15.33 -12.64
N VAL A 336 -5.53 -14.39 -12.86
CA VAL A 336 -5.52 -13.10 -12.15
C VAL A 336 -6.65 -12.23 -12.69
N GLU A 337 -7.56 -11.84 -11.83
CA GLU A 337 -8.72 -10.99 -12.12
C GLU A 337 -8.68 -9.74 -11.25
N VAL A 338 -9.23 -8.64 -11.73
CA VAL A 338 -9.33 -7.37 -10.99
C VAL A 338 -10.74 -6.85 -10.97
N MET A 339 -11.19 -6.37 -9.81
CA MET A 339 -12.50 -5.74 -9.63
C MET A 339 -12.33 -4.46 -8.80
N THR A 340 -12.72 -3.31 -9.36
CA THR A 340 -12.83 -2.07 -8.60
C THR A 340 -14.02 -2.15 -7.65
N THR A 341 -13.76 -1.96 -6.36
CA THR A 341 -14.76 -2.07 -5.30
C THR A 341 -15.08 -0.73 -4.64
N HIS A 342 -14.13 0.20 -4.68
CA HIS A 342 -14.23 1.54 -4.11
C HIS A 342 -13.55 2.54 -5.07
N PRO A 343 -13.82 3.85 -5.04
CA PRO A 343 -13.23 4.81 -5.97
C PRO A 343 -11.70 4.75 -6.13
N HIS A 344 -11.00 4.37 -5.08
CA HIS A 344 -9.53 4.27 -5.09
C HIS A 344 -9.02 2.83 -4.96
N TYR A 345 -9.88 1.85 -4.66
CA TYR A 345 -9.47 0.50 -4.32
C TYR A 345 -10.01 -0.56 -5.27
N SER A 346 -9.19 -1.56 -5.50
CA SER A 346 -9.57 -2.75 -6.26
C SER A 346 -9.19 -4.03 -5.50
N VAL A 347 -9.97 -5.10 -5.70
CA VAL A 347 -9.57 -6.45 -5.34
C VAL A 347 -8.91 -7.10 -6.55
N VAL A 348 -7.67 -7.52 -6.39
CA VAL A 348 -6.98 -8.42 -7.32
C VAL A 348 -7.08 -9.83 -6.76
N SER A 349 -7.69 -10.74 -7.51
CA SER A 349 -7.86 -12.13 -7.11
C SER A 349 -7.09 -13.06 -8.03
N ALA A 350 -6.53 -14.15 -7.49
CA ALA A 350 -5.91 -15.21 -8.26
C ALA A 350 -6.15 -16.57 -7.60
N PHE A 351 -6.12 -17.65 -8.40
CA PHE A 351 -6.47 -18.98 -7.98
C PHE A 351 -5.25 -19.89 -7.93
N LYS A 352 -5.20 -20.75 -6.91
CA LYS A 352 -4.28 -21.88 -6.88
C LYS A 352 -4.85 -22.99 -7.77
N PRO A 353 -4.14 -23.44 -8.82
CA PRO A 353 -4.56 -24.53 -9.68
C PRO A 353 -4.87 -25.84 -8.95
#